data_b89300c07aad11ed4bab21414a0367a9
#
_entry.id   b89300c07aad11ed4bab21414a0367a9
#
_cell.length_a   1.000
_cell.length_b   1.000
_cell.length_c   1.000
_cell.angle_alpha   90.00
_cell.angle_beta   90.00
_cell.angle_gamma   90.00
#
_symmetry.space_group_name_H-M   'P 1'
#
loop_
_entity.id
_entity.type
_entity.pdbx_description
1 polymer ?
#
loop_
_entity_poly.entity_id
_entity_poly.type
_entity_poly.pdbx_seq_one_letter_code
_entity_poly.pdbx_strand_id
1 'polypeptide(L)'
;MISKRLKELFDIDVEICRSFEDLQFSYDKSSDPITLAISNINLPGAENGEALEYLVDLSIPTIVFTGTFHEGMRDKLIAKDIVDYILKDNIFAVDLLAESICRFLTNHRHHVLIVDDSATARALLSSRLKRYNFRVSTAENGAKALETLKVNRDIGLMITDYNMPDIDGFELTRRIRAHIGSHELRIIGVSSSSNRLLSARFLKAGGNDFMLRPFIDEEFYCRVNQNLDTLLQIQSMRKERAVA
;
A
#
# COMPACT_ATOMS: atom_id res chain seq x y z
N MET A 1 0.73 25.16 -4.70
CA MET A 1 1.94 24.46 -5.20
C MET A 1 1.64 22.99 -5.51
N ILE A 2 1.15 22.19 -4.56
CA ILE A 2 0.82 20.75 -4.77
C ILE A 2 -0.25 20.56 -5.86
N SER A 3 -1.37 21.26 -5.81
CA SER A 3 -2.47 21.15 -6.80
C SER A 3 -2.02 21.37 -8.24
N LYS A 4 -1.13 22.35 -8.47
CA LYS A 4 -0.57 22.60 -9.82
C LYS A 4 0.29 21.43 -10.28
N ARG A 5 1.15 20.89 -9.41
CA ARG A 5 2.03 19.74 -9.72
C ARG A 5 1.22 18.46 -9.98
N LEU A 6 0.14 18.24 -9.24
CA LEU A 6 -0.74 17.09 -9.44
C LEU A 6 -1.50 17.18 -10.77
N LYS A 7 -2.02 18.36 -11.13
CA LYS A 7 -2.64 18.59 -12.44
C LYS A 7 -1.66 18.30 -13.59
N GLU A 8 -0.43 18.80 -13.49
CA GLU A 8 0.59 18.60 -14.52
C GLU A 8 1.00 17.14 -14.71
N LEU A 9 1.01 16.34 -13.62
CA LEU A 9 1.48 14.95 -13.65
C LEU A 9 0.37 13.93 -13.95
N PHE A 10 -0.86 14.18 -13.55
CA PHE A 10 -1.93 13.15 -13.52
C PHE A 10 -3.21 13.56 -14.26
N ASP A 11 -3.28 14.78 -14.79
CA ASP A 11 -4.49 15.33 -15.43
C ASP A 11 -5.75 15.17 -14.55
N ILE A 12 -5.62 15.51 -13.28
CA ILE A 12 -6.70 15.42 -12.28
C ILE A 12 -7.22 16.78 -11.89
N ASP A 13 -8.52 16.86 -11.62
CA ASP A 13 -9.12 18.03 -11.03
C ASP A 13 -8.90 18.04 -9.51
N VAL A 14 -8.52 19.21 -9.00
CA VAL A 14 -8.29 19.44 -7.57
C VAL A 14 -9.22 20.52 -7.09
N GLU A 15 -10.10 20.18 -6.18
CA GLU A 15 -10.98 21.12 -5.48
C GLU A 15 -10.42 21.45 -4.10
N ILE A 16 -10.54 22.70 -3.68
CA ILE A 16 -9.99 23.20 -2.41
C ILE A 16 -11.15 23.70 -1.54
N CYS A 17 -11.43 22.94 -0.48
CA CYS A 17 -12.42 23.30 0.53
C CYS A 17 -11.71 23.98 1.70
N ARG A 18 -12.20 25.14 2.12
CA ARG A 18 -11.59 25.93 3.22
C ARG A 18 -12.32 25.78 4.54
N SER A 19 -13.51 25.19 4.53
CA SER A 19 -14.34 24.91 5.69
C SER A 19 -15.02 23.55 5.54
N PHE A 20 -15.64 23.07 6.62
CA PHE A 20 -16.45 21.86 6.57
C PHE A 20 -17.71 22.05 5.72
N GLU A 21 -18.30 23.23 5.74
CA GLU A 21 -19.43 23.58 4.88
C GLU A 21 -19.05 23.55 3.38
N ASP A 22 -17.86 24.10 3.02
CA ASP A 22 -17.33 24.00 1.66
C ASP A 22 -17.17 22.54 1.24
N LEU A 23 -16.67 21.67 2.12
CA LEU A 23 -16.48 20.24 1.82
C LEU A 23 -17.81 19.55 1.54
N GLN A 24 -18.82 19.76 2.38
CA GLN A 24 -20.13 19.17 2.20
C GLN A 24 -20.78 19.65 0.90
N PHE A 25 -20.73 20.97 0.64
CA PHE A 25 -21.28 21.55 -0.58
C PHE A 25 -20.59 21.03 -1.85
N SER A 26 -19.26 20.91 -1.80
CA SER A 26 -18.48 20.37 -2.92
C SER A 26 -18.84 18.91 -3.18
N TYR A 27 -18.95 18.09 -2.14
CA TYR A 27 -19.35 16.70 -2.25
C TYR A 27 -20.76 16.55 -2.85
N ASP A 28 -21.73 17.32 -2.37
CA ASP A 28 -23.12 17.26 -2.85
C ASP A 28 -23.27 17.70 -4.32
N LYS A 29 -22.39 18.56 -4.79
CA LYS A 29 -22.36 19.02 -6.19
C LYS A 29 -21.57 18.13 -7.14
N SER A 30 -20.68 17.30 -6.61
CA SER A 30 -19.85 16.45 -7.45
C SER A 30 -20.68 15.37 -8.13
N SER A 31 -20.63 15.33 -9.46
CA SER A 31 -21.18 14.23 -10.26
C SER A 31 -20.23 13.04 -10.33
N ASP A 32 -18.95 13.27 -10.09
CA ASP A 32 -17.89 12.28 -10.22
C ASP A 32 -17.41 11.81 -8.83
N PRO A 33 -17.02 10.54 -8.70
CA PRO A 33 -16.52 10.02 -7.43
C PRO A 33 -15.19 10.68 -7.06
N ILE A 34 -15.07 11.10 -5.80
CA ILE A 34 -13.82 11.63 -5.25
C ILE A 34 -12.81 10.48 -5.11
N THR A 35 -11.72 10.57 -5.85
CA THR A 35 -10.67 9.54 -5.86
C THR A 35 -9.85 9.53 -4.58
N LEU A 36 -9.53 10.72 -4.03
CA LEU A 36 -8.69 10.90 -2.85
C LEU A 36 -8.98 12.24 -2.20
N ALA A 37 -9.13 12.25 -0.89
CA ALA A 37 -9.18 13.48 -0.09
C ALA A 37 -7.86 13.71 0.67
N ILE A 38 -7.51 14.98 0.83
CA ILE A 38 -6.42 15.41 1.71
C ILE A 38 -7.05 16.32 2.76
N SER A 39 -7.08 15.85 4.00
CA SER A 39 -7.75 16.56 5.08
C SER A 39 -6.78 16.99 6.18
N ASN A 40 -7.00 18.20 6.69
CA ASN A 40 -6.46 18.57 8.01
C ASN A 40 -7.43 18.01 9.07
N ILE A 41 -6.91 17.70 10.25
CA ILE A 41 -7.76 17.27 11.38
C ILE A 41 -8.65 18.43 11.83
N ASN A 42 -8.05 19.61 11.98
CA ASN A 42 -8.76 20.82 12.36
C ASN A 42 -9.10 21.62 11.10
N LEU A 43 -10.34 21.56 10.69
CA LEU A 43 -10.87 22.36 9.60
C LEU A 43 -11.90 23.35 10.17
N PRO A 44 -11.97 24.62 9.72
CA PRO A 44 -13.00 25.55 10.17
C PRO A 44 -14.41 24.95 10.06
N GLY A 45 -15.14 24.93 11.19
CA GLY A 45 -16.44 24.27 11.33
C GLY A 45 -16.38 22.76 11.63
N ALA A 46 -15.14 22.20 11.83
CA ALA A 46 -14.89 20.80 12.19
C ALA A 46 -13.53 20.70 12.93
N GLU A 47 -13.45 21.29 14.11
CA GLU A 47 -12.18 21.47 14.84
C GLU A 47 -11.73 20.22 15.59
N ASN A 48 -12.57 19.18 15.70
CA ASN A 48 -12.25 17.95 16.45
C ASN A 48 -12.15 16.71 15.53
N GLY A 49 -11.99 16.91 14.21
CA GLY A 49 -11.85 15.83 13.25
C GLY A 49 -13.16 15.34 12.61
N GLU A 50 -14.26 16.09 12.76
CA GLU A 50 -15.57 15.76 12.17
C GLU A 50 -15.48 15.68 10.64
N ALA A 51 -14.64 16.51 10.01
CA ALA A 51 -14.40 16.45 8.56
C ALA A 51 -13.77 15.12 8.13
N LEU A 52 -12.85 14.58 8.93
CA LEU A 52 -12.25 13.28 8.68
C LEU A 52 -13.28 12.16 8.85
N GLU A 53 -14.11 12.22 9.90
CA GLU A 53 -15.20 11.26 10.11
C GLU A 53 -16.16 11.23 8.94
N TYR A 54 -16.59 12.40 8.49
CA TYR A 54 -17.45 12.54 7.32
C TYR A 54 -16.85 11.88 6.06
N LEU A 55 -15.56 12.11 5.77
CA LEU A 55 -14.89 11.51 4.62
C LEU A 55 -14.78 9.98 4.73
N VAL A 56 -14.51 9.47 5.93
CA VAL A 56 -14.43 8.03 6.21
C VAL A 56 -15.80 7.37 6.08
N ASP A 57 -16.86 7.98 6.61
CA ASP A 57 -18.24 7.48 6.51
C ASP A 57 -18.70 7.39 5.04
N LEU A 58 -18.23 8.32 4.21
CA LEU A 58 -18.44 8.29 2.76
C LEU A 58 -17.52 7.29 2.02
N SER A 59 -16.66 6.59 2.75
CA SER A 59 -15.66 5.66 2.18
C SER A 59 -14.70 6.34 1.18
N ILE A 60 -14.42 7.63 1.35
CA ILE A 60 -13.48 8.38 0.51
C ILE A 60 -12.06 8.12 1.03
N PRO A 61 -11.16 7.57 0.19
CA PRO A 61 -9.76 7.41 0.57
C PRO A 61 -9.17 8.74 1.03
N THR A 62 -8.60 8.78 2.24
CA THR A 62 -8.18 10.06 2.84
C THR A 62 -6.75 9.99 3.34
N ILE A 63 -5.93 10.97 2.95
CA ILE A 63 -4.62 11.26 3.55
C ILE A 63 -4.79 12.42 4.52
N VAL A 64 -4.36 12.22 5.76
CA VAL A 64 -4.39 13.27 6.77
C VAL A 64 -3.08 14.08 6.71
N PHE A 65 -3.20 15.40 6.53
CA PHE A 65 -2.06 16.32 6.50
C PHE A 65 -2.24 17.37 7.60
N THR A 66 -1.60 17.19 8.76
CA THR A 66 -1.87 17.95 9.98
C THR A 66 -0.61 18.51 10.63
N GLY A 67 -0.74 19.68 11.25
CA GLY A 67 0.31 20.25 12.12
C GLY A 67 0.19 19.82 13.59
N THR A 68 -0.91 19.17 13.97
CA THR A 68 -1.17 18.75 15.34
C THR A 68 -1.03 17.24 15.46
N PHE A 69 -0.17 16.78 16.36
CA PHE A 69 0.02 15.36 16.62
C PHE A 69 0.14 15.12 18.13
N HIS A 70 -0.62 14.15 18.63
CA HIS A 70 -0.50 13.62 19.98
C HIS A 70 -0.38 12.10 19.87
N GLU A 71 0.38 11.46 20.74
CA GLU A 71 0.63 10.00 20.72
C GLU A 71 -0.65 9.16 20.60
N GLY A 72 -1.71 9.54 21.32
CA GLY A 72 -3.02 8.87 21.22
C GLY A 72 -3.82 9.16 19.94
N MET A 73 -3.39 10.10 19.10
CA MET A 73 -4.04 10.45 17.85
C MET A 73 -3.65 9.49 16.72
N ARG A 74 -2.40 9.01 16.70
CA ARG A 74 -1.93 8.01 15.72
C ARG A 74 -2.84 6.78 15.72
N ASP A 75 -3.07 6.20 16.89
CA ASP A 75 -3.89 4.98 17.01
C ASP A 75 -5.34 5.23 16.57
N LYS A 76 -5.89 6.42 16.85
CA LYS A 76 -7.21 6.83 16.38
C LYS A 76 -7.28 6.98 14.86
N LEU A 77 -6.24 7.55 14.23
CA LEU A 77 -6.18 7.74 12.78
C LEU A 77 -6.05 6.40 12.06
N ILE A 78 -5.18 5.51 12.54
CA ILE A 78 -5.01 4.16 11.99
C ILE A 78 -6.32 3.36 12.13
N ALA A 79 -7.02 3.48 13.25
CA ALA A 79 -8.31 2.82 13.47
C ALA A 79 -9.42 3.33 12.54
N LYS A 80 -9.29 4.54 11.99
CA LYS A 80 -10.27 5.16 11.06
C LYS A 80 -10.13 4.78 9.60
N ASP A 81 -9.30 3.81 9.26
CA ASP A 81 -9.16 3.29 7.90
C ASP A 81 -8.65 4.32 6.87
N ILE A 82 -7.85 5.30 7.31
CA ILE A 82 -7.23 6.30 6.43
C ILE A 82 -6.12 5.69 5.57
N VAL A 83 -5.82 6.32 4.43
CA VAL A 83 -4.72 5.92 3.54
C VAL A 83 -3.38 6.16 4.21
N ASP A 84 -3.13 7.39 4.67
CA ASP A 84 -1.85 7.79 5.26
C ASP A 84 -2.03 9.02 6.14
N TYR A 85 -1.04 9.32 6.99
CA TYR A 85 -0.98 10.59 7.70
C TYR A 85 0.42 11.20 7.63
N ILE A 86 0.49 12.50 7.43
CA ILE A 86 1.74 13.23 7.28
C ILE A 86 1.71 14.45 8.17
N LEU A 87 2.77 14.63 8.96
CA LEU A 87 2.91 15.75 9.88
C LEU A 87 3.53 16.95 9.16
N LYS A 88 2.98 18.14 9.44
CA LYS A 88 3.51 19.44 8.97
C LYS A 88 4.64 19.94 9.90
N ASP A 89 5.55 19.07 10.30
CA ASP A 89 6.57 19.34 11.32
C ASP A 89 7.94 19.70 10.74
N ASN A 90 8.12 19.57 9.44
CA ASN A 90 9.38 19.83 8.77
C ASN A 90 9.18 20.33 7.32
N ILE A 91 10.28 20.82 6.73
CA ILE A 91 10.29 21.39 5.36
C ILE A 91 9.97 20.36 4.26
N PHE A 92 10.14 19.07 4.53
CA PHE A 92 9.89 17.99 3.57
C PHE A 92 8.45 17.47 3.61
N ALA A 93 7.61 17.94 4.54
CA ALA A 93 6.23 17.45 4.69
C ALA A 93 5.40 17.55 3.40
N VAL A 94 5.63 18.60 2.60
CA VAL A 94 4.96 18.80 1.31
C VAL A 94 5.43 17.78 0.27
N ASP A 95 6.71 17.45 0.27
CA ASP A 95 7.26 16.45 -0.67
C ASP A 95 6.79 15.04 -0.29
N LEU A 96 6.75 14.72 1.00
CA LEU A 96 6.18 13.45 1.50
C LEU A 96 4.70 13.32 1.14
N LEU A 97 3.92 14.39 1.28
CA LEU A 97 2.52 14.40 0.87
C LEU A 97 2.38 14.17 -0.65
N ALA A 98 3.18 14.86 -1.46
CA ALA A 98 3.16 14.67 -2.90
C ALA A 98 3.54 13.23 -3.29
N GLU A 99 4.53 12.64 -2.62
CA GLU A 99 4.91 11.24 -2.83
C GLU A 99 3.78 10.28 -2.46
N SER A 100 3.13 10.44 -1.29
CA SER A 100 2.01 9.60 -0.85
C SER A 100 0.83 9.68 -1.83
N ILE A 101 0.48 10.88 -2.31
CA ILE A 101 -0.54 11.07 -3.34
C ILE A 101 -0.16 10.35 -4.64
N CYS A 102 1.06 10.56 -5.13
CA CYS A 102 1.55 9.91 -6.35
C CYS A 102 1.48 8.39 -6.25
N ARG A 103 1.92 7.82 -5.12
CA ARG A 103 1.84 6.38 -4.85
C ARG A 103 0.40 5.90 -4.88
N PHE A 104 -0.51 6.54 -4.15
CA PHE A 104 -1.91 6.17 -4.14
C PHE A 104 -2.51 6.16 -5.56
N LEU A 105 -2.27 7.21 -6.34
CA LEU A 105 -2.79 7.34 -7.71
C LEU A 105 -2.20 6.32 -8.69
N THR A 106 -1.01 5.79 -8.42
CA THR A 106 -0.34 4.83 -9.32
C THR A 106 -0.39 3.39 -8.88
N ASN A 107 -0.69 3.12 -7.60
CA ASN A 107 -0.68 1.78 -7.01
C ASN A 107 -1.64 0.79 -7.70
N HIS A 108 -2.75 1.26 -8.30
CA HIS A 108 -3.67 0.42 -9.07
C HIS A 108 -2.99 -0.30 -10.26
N ARG A 109 -1.82 0.18 -10.70
CA ARG A 109 -1.00 -0.46 -11.73
C ARG A 109 -0.22 -1.67 -11.22
N HIS A 110 -0.05 -1.78 -9.90
CA HIS A 110 0.67 -2.87 -9.27
C HIS A 110 -0.29 -3.97 -8.84
N HIS A 111 0.00 -5.20 -9.25
CA HIS A 111 -0.76 -6.38 -8.88
C HIS A 111 0.02 -7.17 -7.83
N VAL A 112 -0.61 -7.37 -6.67
CA VAL A 112 -0.03 -8.05 -5.51
C VAL A 112 -0.80 -9.34 -5.25
N LEU A 113 -0.08 -10.45 -5.07
CA LEU A 113 -0.64 -11.74 -4.66
C LEU A 113 -0.38 -11.95 -3.16
N ILE A 114 -1.44 -12.23 -2.40
CA ILE A 114 -1.35 -12.64 -0.99
C ILE A 114 -1.57 -14.14 -0.90
N VAL A 115 -0.66 -14.84 -0.23
CA VAL A 115 -0.72 -16.28 0.00
C VAL A 115 -0.66 -16.55 1.50
N ASP A 116 -1.72 -17.11 2.07
CA ASP A 116 -1.82 -17.41 3.51
C ASP A 116 -2.95 -18.44 3.68
N ASP A 117 -2.82 -19.44 4.51
CA ASP A 117 -3.86 -20.45 4.73
C ASP A 117 -5.00 -19.93 5.61
N SER A 118 -4.74 -18.91 6.43
CA SER A 118 -5.75 -18.22 7.22
C SER A 118 -6.60 -17.26 6.40
N ALA A 119 -7.90 -17.52 6.27
CA ALA A 119 -8.82 -16.63 5.57
C ALA A 119 -8.86 -15.21 6.19
N THR A 120 -8.77 -15.13 7.53
CA THR A 120 -8.75 -13.85 8.27
C THR A 120 -7.47 -13.05 7.94
N ALA A 121 -6.30 -13.70 7.93
CA ALA A 121 -5.04 -13.05 7.59
C ALA A 121 -5.04 -12.57 6.14
N ARG A 122 -5.54 -13.39 5.19
CA ARG A 122 -5.71 -12.98 3.79
C ARG A 122 -6.62 -11.77 3.65
N ALA A 123 -7.77 -11.77 4.33
CA ALA A 123 -8.71 -10.66 4.29
C ALA A 123 -8.09 -9.36 4.85
N LEU A 124 -7.39 -9.44 5.98
CA LEU A 124 -6.72 -8.31 6.60
C LEU A 124 -5.64 -7.69 5.70
N LEU A 125 -4.74 -8.51 5.15
CA LEU A 125 -3.68 -8.02 4.24
C LEU A 125 -4.28 -7.46 2.94
N SER A 126 -5.35 -8.11 2.42
CA SER A 126 -6.05 -7.64 1.23
C SER A 126 -6.72 -6.29 1.46
N SER A 127 -7.41 -6.10 2.59
CA SER A 127 -8.02 -4.82 2.97
C SER A 127 -6.96 -3.71 3.06
N ARG A 128 -5.84 -3.98 3.75
CA ARG A 128 -4.72 -3.04 3.85
C ARG A 128 -4.21 -2.60 2.48
N LEU A 129 -3.89 -3.52 1.59
CA LEU A 129 -3.39 -3.19 0.25
C LEU A 129 -4.42 -2.45 -0.61
N LYS A 130 -5.69 -2.87 -0.55
CA LYS A 130 -6.78 -2.20 -1.29
C LYS A 130 -6.98 -0.76 -0.83
N ARG A 131 -6.83 -0.48 0.48
CA ARG A 131 -6.86 0.89 1.04
C ARG A 131 -5.84 1.81 0.36
N TYR A 132 -4.65 1.27 0.03
CA TYR A 132 -3.62 1.99 -0.71
C TYR A 132 -3.76 1.87 -2.24
N ASN A 133 -4.95 1.47 -2.72
CA ASN A 133 -5.28 1.38 -4.14
C ASN A 133 -4.51 0.32 -4.92
N PHE A 134 -3.96 -0.72 -4.28
CA PHE A 134 -3.34 -1.85 -4.99
C PHE A 134 -4.37 -2.81 -5.59
N ARG A 135 -4.06 -3.41 -6.72
CA ARG A 135 -4.77 -4.58 -7.23
C ARG A 135 -4.32 -5.81 -6.47
N VAL A 136 -5.26 -6.59 -5.94
CA VAL A 136 -4.94 -7.71 -5.05
C VAL A 136 -5.62 -8.99 -5.53
N SER A 137 -4.81 -10.04 -5.68
CA SER A 137 -5.26 -11.44 -5.77
C SER A 137 -4.89 -12.19 -4.49
N THR A 138 -5.62 -13.25 -4.18
CA THR A 138 -5.35 -14.07 -2.99
C THR A 138 -5.28 -15.54 -3.36
N ALA A 139 -4.47 -16.30 -2.62
CA ALA A 139 -4.40 -17.75 -2.70
C ALA A 139 -4.35 -18.35 -1.28
N GLU A 140 -5.04 -19.44 -1.07
CA GLU A 140 -5.17 -20.10 0.23
C GLU A 140 -4.06 -21.10 0.54
N ASN A 141 -3.22 -21.43 -0.44
CA ASN A 141 -2.10 -22.34 -0.32
C ASN A 141 -1.10 -22.17 -1.47
N GLY A 142 0.05 -22.85 -1.37
CA GLY A 142 1.10 -22.75 -2.38
C GLY A 142 0.70 -23.27 -3.76
N ALA A 143 -0.16 -24.28 -3.85
CA ALA A 143 -0.62 -24.82 -5.14
C ALA A 143 -1.49 -23.78 -5.87
N LYS A 144 -2.44 -23.16 -5.17
CA LYS A 144 -3.27 -22.08 -5.72
C LYS A 144 -2.45 -20.85 -6.09
N ALA A 145 -1.41 -20.53 -5.32
CA ALA A 145 -0.49 -19.45 -5.65
C ALA A 145 0.21 -19.69 -6.99
N LEU A 146 0.72 -20.90 -7.21
CA LEU A 146 1.36 -21.27 -8.48
C LEU A 146 0.40 -21.22 -9.67
N GLU A 147 -0.86 -21.65 -9.49
CA GLU A 147 -1.92 -21.52 -10.51
C GLU A 147 -2.21 -20.03 -10.82
N THR A 148 -2.38 -19.21 -9.77
CA THR A 148 -2.65 -17.78 -9.90
C THR A 148 -1.54 -17.05 -10.64
N LEU A 149 -0.27 -17.35 -10.37
CA LEU A 149 0.89 -16.77 -11.05
C LEU A 149 0.99 -17.21 -12.54
N LYS A 150 0.48 -18.37 -12.90
CA LYS A 150 0.43 -18.81 -14.30
C LYS A 150 -0.58 -18.00 -15.13
N VAL A 151 -1.71 -17.67 -14.52
CA VAL A 151 -2.81 -16.93 -15.17
C VAL A 151 -2.54 -15.43 -15.18
N ASN A 152 -2.07 -14.88 -14.07
CA ASN A 152 -1.85 -13.43 -13.88
C ASN A 152 -0.36 -13.11 -13.96
N ARG A 153 0.14 -12.90 -15.17
CA ARG A 153 1.56 -12.62 -15.44
C ARG A 153 2.00 -11.21 -15.05
N ASP A 154 1.05 -10.35 -14.73
CA ASP A 154 1.25 -8.97 -14.29
C ASP A 154 1.44 -8.83 -12.76
N ILE A 155 1.39 -9.94 -12.01
CA ILE A 155 1.71 -9.93 -10.58
C ILE A 155 3.20 -9.64 -10.41
N GLY A 156 3.50 -8.45 -9.84
CA GLY A 156 4.87 -7.99 -9.59
C GLY A 156 5.37 -8.26 -8.17
N LEU A 157 4.46 -8.49 -7.22
CA LEU A 157 4.78 -8.75 -5.82
C LEU A 157 3.93 -9.89 -5.28
N MET A 158 4.56 -10.81 -4.54
CA MET A 158 3.88 -11.83 -3.75
C MET A 158 4.24 -11.64 -2.27
N ILE A 159 3.23 -11.68 -1.41
CA ILE A 159 3.36 -11.71 0.04
C ILE A 159 2.87 -13.08 0.50
N THR A 160 3.74 -13.88 1.09
CA THR A 160 3.41 -15.25 1.47
C THR A 160 3.60 -15.49 2.96
N ASP A 161 2.65 -16.14 3.62
CA ASP A 161 2.93 -16.73 4.93
C ASP A 161 4.02 -17.78 4.80
N TYR A 162 4.86 -17.87 5.83
CA TYR A 162 5.92 -18.84 5.88
C TYR A 162 5.38 -20.23 6.25
N ASN A 163 4.42 -20.29 7.19
CA ASN A 163 3.94 -21.54 7.74
C ASN A 163 2.56 -21.91 7.14
N MET A 164 2.57 -22.61 6.03
CA MET A 164 1.36 -23.13 5.39
C MET A 164 1.42 -24.65 5.29
N PRO A 165 0.27 -25.34 5.28
CA PRO A 165 0.20 -26.78 5.01
C PRO A 165 0.74 -27.12 3.61
N ASP A 166 1.26 -28.33 3.44
CA ASP A 166 1.72 -28.96 2.19
C ASP A 166 2.91 -28.26 1.54
N ILE A 167 2.74 -27.05 1.03
CA ILE A 167 3.78 -26.23 0.42
C ILE A 167 3.93 -24.97 1.27
N ASP A 168 4.92 -24.94 2.14
CA ASP A 168 5.26 -23.77 2.95
C ASP A 168 5.81 -22.61 2.10
N GLY A 169 5.91 -21.42 2.71
CA GLY A 169 6.39 -20.23 2.00
C GLY A 169 7.83 -20.35 1.49
N PHE A 170 8.68 -21.16 2.16
CA PHE A 170 10.05 -21.44 1.72
C PHE A 170 10.05 -22.29 0.43
N GLU A 171 9.36 -23.41 0.46
CA GLU A 171 9.27 -24.31 -0.70
C GLU A 171 8.55 -23.66 -1.87
N LEU A 172 7.49 -22.88 -1.61
CA LEU A 172 6.81 -22.09 -2.62
C LEU A 172 7.78 -21.12 -3.30
N THR A 173 8.55 -20.36 -2.52
CA THR A 173 9.54 -19.42 -3.03
C THR A 173 10.58 -20.14 -3.89
N ARG A 174 11.10 -21.27 -3.45
CA ARG A 174 12.08 -22.07 -4.18
C ARG A 174 11.54 -22.56 -5.54
N ARG A 175 10.30 -23.05 -5.56
CA ARG A 175 9.63 -23.48 -6.81
C ARG A 175 9.42 -22.32 -7.78
N ILE A 176 9.00 -21.18 -7.29
CA ILE A 176 8.84 -19.98 -8.12
C ILE A 176 10.17 -19.55 -8.71
N ARG A 177 11.24 -19.51 -7.90
CA ARG A 177 12.57 -19.07 -8.34
C ARG A 177 13.24 -19.97 -9.36
N ALA A 178 12.81 -21.22 -9.47
CA ALA A 178 13.24 -22.10 -10.56
C ALA A 178 12.80 -21.60 -11.96
N HIS A 179 11.80 -20.74 -12.03
CA HIS A 179 11.18 -20.30 -13.30
C HIS A 179 11.03 -18.77 -13.43
N ILE A 180 10.88 -18.05 -12.33
CA ILE A 180 10.58 -16.61 -12.28
C ILE A 180 11.67 -15.91 -11.46
N GLY A 181 12.41 -15.01 -12.11
CA GLY A 181 13.48 -14.26 -11.49
C GLY A 181 12.97 -13.14 -10.55
N SER A 182 13.85 -12.66 -9.66
CA SER A 182 13.54 -11.55 -8.74
C SER A 182 13.35 -10.20 -9.44
N HIS A 183 13.66 -10.14 -10.72
CA HIS A 183 13.43 -9.00 -11.61
C HIS A 183 12.06 -9.02 -12.30
N GLU A 184 11.31 -10.08 -12.13
CA GLU A 184 9.93 -10.22 -12.63
C GLU A 184 8.92 -10.24 -11.49
N LEU A 185 9.24 -10.94 -10.39
CA LEU A 185 8.40 -11.07 -9.23
C LEU A 185 9.21 -10.90 -7.95
N ARG A 186 8.83 -9.94 -7.13
CA ARG A 186 9.34 -9.77 -5.75
C ARG A 186 8.54 -10.65 -4.80
N ILE A 187 9.20 -11.20 -3.77
CA ILE A 187 8.56 -12.09 -2.79
C ILE A 187 8.92 -11.64 -1.38
N ILE A 188 7.91 -11.31 -0.58
CA ILE A 188 8.01 -10.99 0.84
C ILE A 188 7.46 -12.16 1.64
N GLY A 189 8.25 -12.71 2.55
CA GLY A 189 7.79 -13.71 3.52
C GLY A 189 7.21 -13.03 4.77
N VAL A 190 6.19 -13.62 5.35
CA VAL A 190 5.59 -13.17 6.61
C VAL A 190 5.53 -14.35 7.56
N SER A 191 5.83 -14.15 8.85
CA SER A 191 5.72 -15.22 9.85
C SER A 191 5.39 -14.68 11.23
N SER A 192 4.67 -15.46 12.02
CA SER A 192 4.44 -15.20 13.45
C SER A 192 5.52 -15.83 14.34
N SER A 193 6.44 -16.59 13.76
CA SER A 193 7.51 -17.28 14.50
C SER A 193 8.65 -16.32 14.83
N SER A 194 9.05 -16.27 16.10
CA SER A 194 10.21 -15.50 16.58
C SER A 194 11.58 -16.12 16.19
N ASN A 195 11.60 -17.22 15.45
CA ASN A 195 12.84 -17.87 15.05
C ASN A 195 13.56 -17.04 13.98
N ARG A 196 14.64 -16.37 14.37
CA ARG A 196 15.47 -15.52 13.51
C ARG A 196 16.12 -16.26 12.33
N LEU A 197 16.25 -17.60 12.39
CA LEU A 197 16.80 -18.37 11.28
C LEU A 197 15.84 -18.48 10.09
N LEU A 198 14.53 -18.28 10.31
CA LEU A 198 13.54 -18.36 9.22
C LEU A 198 13.75 -17.28 8.18
N SER A 199 14.00 -16.03 8.59
CA SER A 199 14.28 -14.95 7.65
C SER A 199 15.51 -15.23 6.79
N ALA A 200 16.60 -15.69 7.40
CA ALA A 200 17.82 -16.05 6.67
C ALA A 200 17.59 -17.21 5.69
N ARG A 201 16.83 -18.24 6.09
CA ARG A 201 16.46 -19.35 5.19
C ARG A 201 15.60 -18.87 4.03
N PHE A 202 14.60 -18.05 4.30
CA PHE A 202 13.70 -17.52 3.28
C PHE A 202 14.43 -16.67 2.25
N LEU A 203 15.30 -15.77 2.70
CA LEU A 203 16.14 -14.96 1.81
C LEU A 203 17.10 -15.83 0.97
N LYS A 204 17.70 -16.86 1.55
CA LYS A 204 18.54 -17.83 0.81
C LYS A 204 17.74 -18.65 -0.22
N ALA A 205 16.44 -18.86 -0.02
CA ALA A 205 15.55 -19.49 -1.00
C ALA A 205 15.23 -18.59 -2.19
N GLY A 206 15.65 -17.31 -2.15
CA GLY A 206 15.38 -16.30 -3.18
C GLY A 206 14.23 -15.34 -2.84
N GLY A 207 13.74 -15.34 -1.60
CA GLY A 207 12.87 -14.29 -1.07
C GLY A 207 13.60 -12.94 -1.12
N ASN A 208 12.85 -11.87 -1.25
CA ASN A 208 13.41 -10.53 -1.37
C ASN A 208 13.38 -9.76 -0.05
N ASP A 209 12.41 -10.09 0.81
CA ASP A 209 12.24 -9.48 2.12
C ASP A 209 11.50 -10.44 3.06
N PHE A 210 11.51 -10.13 4.37
CA PHE A 210 10.85 -10.95 5.38
C PHE A 210 10.37 -10.10 6.55
N MET A 211 9.11 -10.28 6.97
CA MET A 211 8.50 -9.56 8.08
C MET A 211 8.02 -10.51 9.18
N LEU A 212 8.12 -10.05 10.42
CA LEU A 212 7.60 -10.77 11.59
C LEU A 212 6.28 -10.14 12.05
N ARG A 213 5.26 -10.95 12.28
CA ARG A 213 4.02 -10.50 12.94
C ARG A 213 4.21 -10.45 14.45
N PRO A 214 3.61 -9.46 15.14
CA PRO A 214 2.85 -8.34 14.58
C PRO A 214 3.75 -7.26 13.98
N PHE A 215 3.34 -6.65 12.88
CA PHE A 215 3.97 -5.49 12.28
C PHE A 215 2.95 -4.32 12.21
N ILE A 216 3.46 -3.10 12.23
CA ILE A 216 2.67 -1.89 12.06
C ILE A 216 2.42 -1.61 10.58
N ASP A 217 1.35 -0.88 10.26
CA ASP A 217 0.96 -0.58 8.89
C ASP A 217 2.05 0.16 8.13
N GLU A 218 2.72 1.12 8.78
CA GLU A 218 3.81 1.90 8.18
C GLU A 218 4.99 1.01 7.76
N GLU A 219 5.39 0.03 8.60
CA GLU A 219 6.44 -0.92 8.22
C GLU A 219 6.00 -1.76 7.01
N PHE A 220 4.77 -2.26 7.04
CA PHE A 220 4.21 -3.07 5.96
C PHE A 220 4.25 -2.33 4.62
N TYR A 221 3.72 -1.10 4.57
CA TYR A 221 3.70 -0.31 3.34
C TYR A 221 5.10 0.12 2.88
N CYS A 222 5.98 0.48 3.80
CA CYS A 222 7.36 0.80 3.47
C CYS A 222 8.04 -0.36 2.73
N ARG A 223 7.91 -1.59 3.22
CA ARG A 223 8.49 -2.78 2.59
C ARG A 223 7.84 -3.14 1.26
N VAL A 224 6.51 -3.04 1.16
CA VAL A 224 5.79 -3.23 -0.10
C VAL A 224 6.30 -2.26 -1.15
N ASN A 225 6.34 -0.97 -0.83
CA ASN A 225 6.79 0.07 -1.75
C ASN A 225 8.26 -0.12 -2.15
N GLN A 226 9.17 -0.36 -1.21
CA GLN A 226 10.60 -0.60 -1.51
C GLN A 226 10.81 -1.78 -2.46
N ASN A 227 10.05 -2.86 -2.29
CA ASN A 227 10.12 -4.00 -3.20
C ASN A 227 9.60 -3.66 -4.60
N LEU A 228 8.50 -2.93 -4.70
CA LEU A 228 7.95 -2.50 -6.00
C LEU A 228 8.86 -1.48 -6.69
N ASP A 229 9.39 -0.49 -5.98
CA ASP A 229 10.34 0.47 -6.52
C ASP A 229 11.60 -0.21 -7.07
N THR A 230 12.13 -1.17 -6.32
CA THR A 230 13.27 -1.99 -6.77
C THR A 230 12.93 -2.78 -8.04
N LEU A 231 11.72 -3.36 -8.12
CA LEU A 231 11.26 -4.06 -9.31
C LEU A 231 11.24 -3.15 -10.53
N LEU A 232 10.62 -1.97 -10.39
CA LEU A 232 10.53 -0.98 -11.46
C LEU A 232 11.91 -0.50 -11.93
N GLN A 233 12.82 -0.21 -11.01
CA GLN A 233 14.20 0.19 -11.33
C GLN A 233 14.94 -0.90 -12.13
N ILE A 234 14.85 -2.16 -11.69
CA ILE A 234 15.48 -3.26 -12.40
C ILE A 234 14.90 -3.42 -13.81
N GLN A 235 13.56 -3.31 -13.94
CA GLN A 235 12.87 -3.44 -15.23
C GLN A 235 13.25 -2.28 -16.20
N SER A 236 13.36 -1.04 -15.69
CA SER A 236 13.82 0.12 -16.46
C SER A 236 15.23 -0.08 -17.00
N MET A 237 16.18 -0.42 -16.13
CA MET A 237 17.58 -0.67 -16.53
C MET A 237 17.72 -1.81 -17.56
N ARG A 238 16.85 -2.82 -17.49
CA ARG A 238 16.87 -3.93 -18.48
C ARG A 238 16.31 -3.50 -19.84
N LYS A 239 15.25 -2.67 -19.84
CA LYS A 239 14.72 -2.10 -21.10
C LYS A 239 15.75 -1.24 -21.81
N GLU A 240 16.45 -0.36 -21.07
CA GLU A 240 17.50 0.48 -21.63
C GLU A 240 18.64 -0.34 -22.25
N ARG A 241 19.07 -1.43 -21.58
CA ARG A 241 20.11 -2.33 -22.10
C ARG A 241 19.65 -3.17 -23.31
N ALA A 242 18.36 -3.40 -23.48
CA ALA A 242 17.84 -4.14 -24.63
C ALA A 242 17.69 -3.28 -25.87
N VAL A 243 17.73 -1.94 -25.74
CA VAL A 243 17.62 -0.95 -26.82
C VAL A 243 18.99 -0.43 -27.26
N ALA A 244 20.03 -0.59 -26.43
CA ALA A 244 21.42 -0.22 -26.71
C ALA A 244 22.18 -1.36 -27.40
#